data_2c6e159f986ecc72634e835e3e5fadd5
#
_entry.id   2c6e159f986ecc72634e835e3e5fadd5
#
_cell.length_a   1.000
_cell.length_b   1.000
_cell.length_c   1.000
_cell.angle_alpha   90.00
_cell.angle_beta   90.00
_cell.angle_gamma   90.00
#
_symmetry.space_group_name_H-M   'P 1'
#
loop_
_entity.id
_entity.type
_entity.pdbx_description
1 polymer ?
#
loop_
_entity_poly.entity_id
_entity_poly.type
_entity_poly.pdbx_seq_one_letter_code
_entity_poly.pdbx_strand_id
1 'polypeptide(L)'
;MSINRVVISGNLTRDPELRTTAGGMAVLKLGIAVNDRRKNSQTGEWEDTPNFFDVTVFGQRGESLSRFLSKGTRIAVEGKLRWSQWDTPEGDKRSKVEIIADDIEFMSSRGEGGSGTQSYAPPAEAAPDSGEEIPF
;
A
#
# COMPACT_ATOMS: atom_id res chain seq x y z
N MET A 1 17.01 22.09 -4.26
CA MET A 1 15.84 21.30 -4.68
C MET A 1 16.03 19.86 -4.28
N SER A 2 14.96 19.24 -3.80
CA SER A 2 15.06 17.87 -3.30
C SER A 2 14.04 16.97 -3.98
N ILE A 3 14.38 15.70 -4.07
CA ILE A 3 13.46 14.70 -4.56
C ILE A 3 12.83 14.03 -3.35
N ASN A 4 11.51 13.93 -3.35
CA ASN A 4 10.79 13.28 -2.26
C ASN A 4 9.60 12.54 -2.89
N ARG A 5 9.85 11.30 -3.30
CA ARG A 5 8.83 10.49 -3.94
C ARG A 5 8.91 9.07 -3.39
N VAL A 6 7.75 8.47 -3.20
CA VAL A 6 7.62 7.10 -2.72
C VAL A 6 6.66 6.38 -3.63
N VAL A 7 7.03 5.19 -4.06
CA VAL A 7 6.16 4.32 -4.82
C VAL A 7 6.30 2.94 -4.20
N ILE A 8 5.23 2.44 -3.59
CA ILE A 8 5.27 1.11 -2.98
C ILE A 8 3.96 0.40 -3.24
N SER A 9 3.99 -0.91 -3.11
CA SER A 9 2.77 -1.69 -3.16
C SER A 9 2.80 -2.69 -2.02
N GLY A 10 1.63 -3.02 -1.53
CA GLY A 10 1.52 -3.96 -0.43
C GLY A 10 0.08 -4.16 -0.04
N ASN A 11 -0.10 -4.84 1.08
CA ASN A 11 -1.43 -5.18 1.56
C ASN A 11 -1.77 -4.37 2.80
N LEU A 12 -3.03 -3.98 2.90
CA LEU A 12 -3.49 -3.29 4.09
C LEU A 12 -3.42 -4.20 5.29
N THR A 13 -2.86 -3.69 6.39
CA THR A 13 -2.69 -4.48 7.60
C THR A 13 -3.89 -4.39 8.51
N ARG A 14 -4.75 -3.41 8.27
CA ARG A 14 -5.93 -3.20 9.10
C ARG A 14 -6.94 -2.44 8.25
N ASP A 15 -8.17 -2.40 8.73
CA ASP A 15 -9.17 -1.60 8.04
C ASP A 15 -8.79 -0.13 8.12
N PRO A 16 -9.07 0.63 7.08
CA PRO A 16 -8.72 2.05 7.08
C PRO A 16 -9.50 2.81 8.14
N GLU A 17 -8.86 3.84 8.67
CA GLU A 17 -9.48 4.67 9.69
C GLU A 17 -9.72 6.05 9.11
N LEU A 18 -10.98 6.44 9.01
CA LEU A 18 -11.35 7.75 8.48
C LEU A 18 -11.59 8.70 9.62
N ARG A 19 -10.93 9.85 9.59
CA ARG A 19 -11.09 10.88 10.61
C ARG A 19 -11.36 12.20 9.93
N THR A 20 -11.89 13.13 10.71
CA THR A 20 -12.12 14.49 10.23
C THR A 20 -11.34 15.44 11.11
N THR A 21 -10.60 16.36 10.50
CA THR A 21 -9.86 17.34 11.27
C THR A 21 -10.79 18.42 11.78
N ALA A 22 -10.28 19.27 12.65
CA ALA A 22 -11.06 20.37 13.20
C ALA A 22 -11.55 21.30 12.11
N GLY A 23 -10.83 21.40 11.02
CA GLY A 23 -11.25 22.22 9.90
C GLY A 23 -12.20 21.55 8.95
N GLY A 24 -12.60 20.32 9.23
CA GLY A 24 -13.56 19.64 8.39
C GLY A 24 -12.97 18.81 7.27
N MET A 25 -11.65 18.66 7.24
CA MET A 25 -11.01 17.89 6.18
C MET A 25 -10.98 16.42 6.54
N ALA A 26 -11.33 15.58 5.59
CA ALA A 26 -11.25 14.14 5.80
C ALA A 26 -9.79 13.68 5.75
N VAL A 27 -9.44 12.78 6.63
CA VAL A 27 -8.10 12.21 6.67
C VAL A 27 -8.24 10.71 6.83
N LEU A 28 -7.73 9.96 5.86
CA LEU A 28 -7.80 8.51 5.89
C LEU A 28 -6.43 7.98 6.28
N LYS A 29 -6.41 7.14 7.31
CA LYS A 29 -5.19 6.53 7.81
C LYS A 29 -5.15 5.08 7.42
N LEU A 30 -4.05 4.66 6.83
CA LEU A 30 -3.88 3.28 6.39
C LEU A 30 -2.58 2.72 6.95
N GLY A 31 -2.56 1.43 7.17
CA GLY A 31 -1.33 0.71 7.43
C GLY A 31 -1.08 -0.26 6.29
N ILE A 32 0.12 -0.30 5.77
CA ILE A 32 0.43 -1.16 4.65
C ILE A 32 1.66 -2.00 4.96
N ALA A 33 1.63 -3.26 4.58
CA ALA A 33 2.76 -4.16 4.73
C ALA A 33 3.36 -4.42 3.37
N VAL A 34 4.64 -4.10 3.23
CA VAL A 34 5.38 -4.33 2.00
C VAL A 34 6.38 -5.43 2.31
N ASN A 35 6.24 -6.56 1.64
CA ASN A 35 7.06 -7.70 1.92
C ASN A 35 8.37 -7.65 1.16
N ASP A 36 9.44 -7.87 1.90
CA ASP A 36 10.75 -8.02 1.34
C ASP A 36 11.11 -9.47 1.37
N ARG A 37 11.79 -9.93 0.37
CA ARG A 37 12.22 -11.31 0.34
C ARG A 37 13.71 -11.35 0.57
N ARG A 38 14.12 -12.04 1.60
CA ARG A 38 15.53 -12.13 1.95
C ARG A 38 15.96 -13.55 2.07
N LYS A 39 17.21 -13.81 1.72
CA LYS A 39 17.78 -15.12 1.91
C LYS A 39 18.46 -15.17 3.25
N ASN A 40 18.10 -16.16 4.05
CA ASN A 40 18.72 -16.37 5.34
C ASN A 40 20.09 -16.99 5.11
N SER A 41 21.14 -16.27 5.51
CA SER A 41 22.50 -16.75 5.23
C SER A 41 22.86 -17.98 6.05
N GLN A 42 22.17 -18.25 7.13
CA GLN A 42 22.46 -19.40 7.96
C GLN A 42 21.76 -20.64 7.48
N THR A 43 20.53 -20.52 7.02
CA THR A 43 19.78 -21.70 6.59
C THR A 43 19.74 -21.84 5.08
N GLY A 44 20.03 -20.78 4.35
CA GLY A 44 19.93 -20.79 2.90
C GLY A 44 18.53 -20.65 2.36
N GLU A 45 17.56 -20.46 3.21
CA GLU A 45 16.17 -20.38 2.80
C GLU A 45 15.74 -18.94 2.59
N TRP A 46 14.75 -18.76 1.73
CA TRP A 46 14.18 -17.45 1.49
C TRP A 46 13.08 -17.18 2.49
N GLU A 47 13.11 -16.00 3.06
CA GLU A 47 12.12 -15.60 4.06
C GLU A 47 11.49 -14.29 3.64
N ASP A 48 10.23 -14.14 4.00
CA ASP A 48 9.53 -12.89 3.78
C ASP A 48 9.62 -12.05 5.04
N THR A 49 10.02 -10.80 4.89
CA THR A 49 10.11 -9.86 6.00
C THR A 49 9.19 -8.70 5.68
N PRO A 50 8.16 -8.48 6.49
CA PRO A 50 7.27 -7.36 6.20
C PRO A 50 7.86 -6.05 6.66
N ASN A 51 7.63 -5.02 5.88
CA ASN A 51 7.94 -3.65 6.27
C ASN A 51 6.62 -2.92 6.42
N PHE A 52 6.41 -2.29 7.56
CA PHE A 52 5.14 -1.64 7.85
C PHE A 52 5.27 -0.14 7.71
N PHE A 53 4.35 0.45 6.98
CA PHE A 53 4.35 1.88 6.76
C PHE A 53 2.98 2.45 7.03
N ASP A 54 2.95 3.67 7.55
CA ASP A 54 1.72 4.40 7.73
C ASP A 54 1.50 5.30 6.52
N VAL A 55 0.29 5.29 6.00
CA VAL A 55 -0.08 6.08 4.84
C VAL A 55 -1.24 6.96 5.21
N THR A 56 -1.19 8.20 4.80
CA THR A 56 -2.25 9.17 5.06
C THR A 56 -2.76 9.72 3.73
N VAL A 57 -4.07 9.74 3.56
CA VAL A 57 -4.71 10.30 2.38
C VAL A 57 -5.60 11.43 2.84
N PHE A 58 -5.37 12.62 2.33
CA PHE A 58 -6.14 13.78 2.72
C PHE A 58 -7.28 14.05 1.75
N GLY A 59 -8.38 14.61 2.28
CA GLY A 59 -9.43 15.17 1.49
C GLY A 59 -10.45 14.15 1.03
N GLN A 60 -11.21 14.56 0.04
CA GLN A 60 -12.33 13.77 -0.42
C GLN A 60 -11.91 12.42 -0.98
N ARG A 61 -10.71 12.36 -1.52
CA ARG A 61 -10.21 11.09 -2.03
C ARG A 61 -10.11 10.06 -0.91
N GLY A 62 -9.65 10.48 0.27
CA GLY A 62 -9.61 9.58 1.40
C GLY A 62 -10.97 9.08 1.80
N GLU A 63 -11.94 9.99 1.77
CA GLU A 63 -13.30 9.61 2.11
C GLU A 63 -13.84 8.59 1.13
N SER A 64 -13.60 8.79 -0.15
CA SER A 64 -14.06 7.84 -1.15
C SER A 64 -13.39 6.49 -0.99
N LEU A 65 -12.07 6.49 -0.77
CA LEU A 65 -11.33 5.24 -0.66
C LEU A 65 -11.74 4.44 0.55
N SER A 66 -12.17 5.10 1.62
CA SER A 66 -12.53 4.40 2.84
C SER A 66 -13.65 3.39 2.61
N ARG A 67 -14.43 3.58 1.56
CA ARG A 67 -15.55 2.69 1.28
C ARG A 67 -15.12 1.43 0.55
N PHE A 68 -13.96 1.45 -0.07
CA PHE A 68 -13.53 0.35 -0.91
C PHE A 68 -12.36 -0.42 -0.33
N LEU A 69 -11.70 0.11 0.69
CA LEU A 69 -10.51 -0.52 1.24
C LEU A 69 -10.85 -1.29 2.50
N SER A 70 -10.21 -2.42 2.67
CA SER A 70 -10.36 -3.19 3.89
C SER A 70 -9.06 -3.94 4.15
N LYS A 71 -8.96 -4.49 5.34
CA LYS A 71 -7.78 -5.25 5.70
C LYS A 71 -7.51 -6.32 4.66
N GLY A 72 -6.29 -6.42 4.21
CA GLY A 72 -5.89 -7.42 3.23
C GLY A 72 -5.94 -6.96 1.80
N THR A 73 -6.55 -5.82 1.52
CA THR A 73 -6.61 -5.33 0.15
C THR A 73 -5.21 -4.95 -0.32
N ARG A 74 -4.89 -5.31 -1.55
CA ARG A 74 -3.59 -4.99 -2.12
C ARG A 74 -3.69 -3.70 -2.91
N ILE A 75 -2.80 -2.77 -2.61
CA ILE A 75 -2.82 -1.46 -3.27
C ILE A 75 -1.41 -1.03 -3.62
N ALA A 76 -1.31 -0.12 -4.55
CA ALA A 76 -0.09 0.59 -4.86
C ALA A 76 -0.28 2.04 -4.45
N VAL A 77 0.75 2.60 -3.82
CA VAL A 77 0.68 3.96 -3.28
C VAL A 77 1.80 4.77 -3.89
N GLU A 78 1.47 5.95 -4.34
CA GLU A 78 2.46 6.91 -4.81
C GLU A 78 2.27 8.18 -4.00
N GLY A 79 3.36 8.72 -3.50
CA GLY A 79 3.28 9.93 -2.69
C GLY A 79 4.64 10.41 -2.28
N LYS A 80 4.69 11.03 -1.11
CA LYS A 80 5.93 11.56 -0.58
C LYS A 80 6.02 11.22 0.89
N LEU A 81 7.22 11.32 1.43
CA LEU A 81 7.44 11.13 2.86
C LEU A 81 7.26 12.44 3.57
N ARG A 82 6.73 12.37 4.77
CA ARG A 82 6.61 13.54 5.63
C ARG A 82 7.12 13.17 7.01
N TRP A 83 8.04 13.97 7.53
CA TRP A 83 8.54 13.80 8.89
C TRP A 83 7.82 14.79 9.78
N SER A 84 7.42 14.34 10.94
CA SER A 84 6.81 15.22 11.91
C SER A 84 7.40 14.92 13.28
N GLN A 85 7.34 15.90 14.15
CA GLN A 85 7.88 15.77 15.50
C GLN A 85 6.92 16.44 16.46
N TRP A 86 6.76 15.83 17.60
CA TRP A 86 5.89 16.42 18.63
C TRP A 86 6.47 16.09 20.00
N ASP A 87 6.02 16.85 21.01
CA ASP A 87 6.41 16.62 22.39
C ASP A 87 5.35 15.78 23.07
N THR A 88 5.80 14.86 23.90
CA THR A 88 4.86 14.06 24.69
C THR A 88 4.59 14.79 25.99
N PRO A 89 3.52 14.42 26.70
CA PRO A 89 3.25 15.02 28.00
C PRO A 89 4.36 14.81 29.01
N GLU A 90 5.17 13.76 28.83
CA GLU A 90 6.29 13.53 29.74
C GLU A 90 7.51 14.39 29.40
N GLY A 91 7.44 15.17 28.34
CA GLY A 91 8.54 16.01 27.96
C GLY A 91 9.49 15.40 26.94
N ASP A 92 9.23 14.21 26.48
CA ASP A 92 10.06 13.57 25.49
C ASP A 92 9.68 14.06 24.10
N LYS A 93 10.64 14.02 23.20
CA LYS A 93 10.39 14.35 21.81
C LYS A 93 10.21 13.07 21.02
N ARG A 94 9.19 13.04 20.17
CA ARG A 94 8.94 11.90 19.31
C ARG A 94 8.83 12.36 17.89
N SER A 95 9.19 11.48 16.98
CA SER A 95 9.09 11.78 15.56
C SER A 95 8.48 10.63 14.83
N LYS A 96 8.00 10.92 13.64
CA LYS A 96 7.35 9.93 12.83
C LYS A 96 7.55 10.28 11.37
N VAL A 97 7.76 9.26 10.55
CA VAL A 97 7.80 9.41 9.11
C VAL A 97 6.58 8.68 8.57
N GLU A 98 5.80 9.35 7.77
CA GLU A 98 4.63 8.72 7.16
C GLU A 98 4.61 9.04 5.68
N ILE A 99 3.81 8.30 4.94
CA ILE A 99 3.65 8.52 3.52
C ILE A 99 2.38 9.33 3.31
N ILE A 100 2.50 10.45 2.62
CA ILE A 100 1.34 11.22 2.23
C ILE A 100 1.03 10.81 0.81
N ALA A 101 -0.08 10.12 0.63
CA ALA A 101 -0.41 9.55 -0.67
C ALA A 101 -0.99 10.59 -1.60
N ASP A 102 -0.46 10.65 -2.80
CA ASP A 102 -1.04 11.44 -3.87
C ASP A 102 -1.97 10.59 -4.70
N ASP A 103 -1.67 9.32 -4.83
CA ASP A 103 -2.47 8.43 -5.65
C ASP A 103 -2.43 7.02 -5.07
N ILE A 104 -3.56 6.34 -5.16
CA ILE A 104 -3.66 4.96 -4.71
C ILE A 104 -4.36 4.17 -5.80
N GLU A 105 -3.73 3.07 -6.23
CA GLU A 105 -4.29 2.19 -7.23
C GLU A 105 -4.62 0.86 -6.58
N PHE A 106 -5.78 0.32 -6.91
CA PHE A 106 -6.12 -1.01 -6.46
C PHE A 106 -5.39 -2.01 -7.33
N MET A 107 -4.67 -2.92 -6.70
CA MET A 107 -4.10 -4.01 -7.43
C MET A 107 -5.07 -5.16 -7.35
N SER A 108 -4.78 -6.20 -7.99
CA SER A 108 -5.70 -7.21 -8.08
C SER A 108 -6.23 -7.66 -6.82
N SER A 109 -7.37 -7.89 -6.80
CA SER A 109 -7.87 -8.30 -5.67
C SER A 109 -7.83 -9.71 -5.57
N ARG A 110 -7.29 -10.35 -5.95
CA ARG A 110 -7.20 -11.53 -5.74
C ARG A 110 -8.10 -12.05 -4.93
N GLY A 111 -7.99 -12.26 -4.42
CA GLY A 111 -8.70 -12.68 -3.57
C GLY A 111 -10.01 -12.79 -3.92
N GLU A 112 -10.49 -12.36 -4.11
CA GLU A 112 -11.56 -12.40 -4.35
C GLU A 112 -11.70 -12.36 -5.48
N GLY A 113 -11.17 -12.01 -5.58
CA GLY A 113 -11.34 -11.78 -6.64
C GLY A 113 -11.14 -12.80 -7.36
N GLY A 114 -10.67 -13.39 -6.95
CA GLY A 114 -10.31 -14.23 -7.66
C GLY A 114 -11.26 -14.36 -8.57
N SER A 115 -11.97 -14.13 -8.32
CA SER A 115 -12.79 -14.28 -9.10
C SER A 115 -12.67 -13.65 -10.20
N GLY A 116 -12.48 -12.98 -10.12
CA GLY A 116 -12.57 -12.36 -11.15
C GLY A 116 -11.73 -12.71 -12.08
N THR A 117 -11.15 -12.96 -11.92
CA THR A 117 -10.29 -13.01 -12.72
C THR A 117 -10.41 -13.89 -13.63
N GLN A 118 -10.78 -14.31 -13.62
CA GLN A 118 -10.73 -14.97 -14.35
C GLN A 118 -11.03 -14.68 -15.41
N SER A 119 -11.29 -14.39 -15.40
CA SER A 119 -11.65 -14.06 -16.23
C SER A 119 -10.94 -13.86 -17.25
N TYR A 120 -10.64 -13.71 -17.44
CA TYR A 120 -10.04 -13.34 -18.37
C TYR A 120 -9.20 -14.09 -18.81
N ALA A 121 -8.95 -14.49 -18.42
CA ALA A 121 -8.00 -15.00 -18.72
C ALA A 121 -8.09 -15.86 -19.71
N PRO A 122 -8.60 -16.13 -19.92
CA PRO A 122 -8.63 -16.95 -20.76
C PRO A 122 -7.96 -16.73 -21.75
N PRO A 123 -7.82 -16.03 -21.73
CA PRO A 123 -7.33 -15.70 -22.67
C PRO A 123 -6.22 -16.34 -22.88
N ALA A 124 -6.01 -16.58 -22.43
CA ALA A 124 -4.89 -16.90 -22.58
C ALA A 124 -4.81 -17.93 -23.43
N GLU A 125 -5.36 -18.15 -23.79
CA GLU A 125 -5.16 -18.89 -24.36
C GLU A 125 -4.59 -18.78 -25.33
N ALA A 126 -4.62 -18.34 -25.54
CA ALA A 126 -4.16 -18.19 -26.27
C ALA A 126 -3.06 -18.28 -26.45
N ALA A 127 -2.86 -18.33 -26.16
CA ALA A 127 -2.01 -18.37 -26.24
C ALA A 127 -1.14 -18.97 -26.44
N PRO A 128 -1.26 -19.41 -26.58
CA PRO A 128 -0.42 -19.97 -26.62
C PRO A 128 0.53 -19.78 -27.45
N ASP A 129 0.25 -19.56 -27.74
CA ASP A 129 0.95 -19.32 -28.29
C ASP A 129 1.79 -18.59 -28.19
N SER A 130 1.62 -18.27 -27.96
CA SER A 130 2.27 -17.56 -27.76
C SER A 130 3.18 -17.32 -27.28
N GLY A 131 3.27 -17.57 -27.18
CA GLY A 131 3.94 -17.39 -26.63
C GLY A 131 4.93 -17.14 -26.58
N GLU A 132 4.91 -17.27 -27.03
CA GLU A 132 5.66 -17.05 -27.01
C GLU A 132 6.46 -16.30 -26.88
N GLU A 133 6.28 -15.99 -27.04
CA GLU A 133 6.81 -15.30 -26.93
C GLU A 133 7.29 -14.58 -26.30
N ILE A 134 7.21 -14.44 -26.03
CA ILE A 134 7.58 -13.69 -25.41
C ILE A 134 8.39 -13.32 -24.94
N PRO A 135 8.59 -13.11 -24.98
CA PRO A 135 9.38 -12.76 -24.36
C PRO A 135 9.73 -11.84 -23.78
N PHE A 136 9.73 -11.68 -23.50
CA PHE A 136 10.05 -10.74 -22.87
C PHE A 136 10.62 -10.55 -22.53
#